data_28670fb2613229efaa581046da8cc796
#
_entry.id   28670fb2613229efaa581046da8cc796
#
_cell.length_a   1.000
_cell.length_b   1.000
_cell.length_c   1.000
_cell.angle_alpha   90.00
_cell.angle_beta   90.00
_cell.angle_gamma   90.00
#
_symmetry.space_group_name_H-M   'P 1'
#
loop_
_entity.id
_entity.type
_entity.pdbx_description
1 polymer ?
#
loop_
_entity_poly.entity_id
_entity_poly.type
_entity_poly.pdbx_seq_one_letter_code
_entity_poly.pdbx_strand_id
1 'polypeptide(L)'
;MDMNKAVFLDRDGVINEIVFHEDVEVLDSPFNIQQVRILEGVFAAITTFNQLGYKVLVVTNQPGAAKGKMSLARIDEVNQHIVNLASKSGAKIDQVYCCPHHPTGTPGGDSALIKACKCRKPGTDLLLAGIDE
;
A
#
# COMPACT_ATOMS: atom_id res chain seq x y z
N MET A 1 17.51 19.47 -19.42
CA MET A 1 17.37 19.02 -18.02
C MET A 1 16.18 18.12 -17.89
N ASP A 2 16.40 16.91 -17.48
CA ASP A 2 15.32 15.93 -17.38
C ASP A 2 14.51 16.19 -16.11
N MET A 3 13.19 16.28 -16.29
CA MET A 3 12.28 16.34 -15.15
C MET A 3 12.00 14.92 -14.66
N ASN A 4 12.06 14.74 -13.36
CA ASN A 4 11.65 13.47 -12.75
C ASN A 4 10.14 13.30 -12.89
N LYS A 5 9.73 12.14 -13.35
CA LYS A 5 8.32 11.77 -13.52
C LYS A 5 7.98 10.65 -12.56
N ALA A 6 6.80 10.71 -11.99
CA ALA A 6 6.32 9.67 -11.07
C ALA A 6 4.87 9.34 -11.34
N VAL A 7 4.53 8.08 -11.12
CA VAL A 7 3.16 7.58 -11.08
C VAL A 7 2.88 7.18 -9.64
N PHE A 8 1.78 7.68 -9.09
CA PHE A 8 1.30 7.32 -7.77
C PHE A 8 0.17 6.32 -7.91
N LEU A 9 0.34 5.15 -7.31
CA LEU A 9 -0.65 4.08 -7.36
C LEU A 9 -1.17 3.77 -5.96
N ASP A 10 -2.46 3.56 -5.83
CA ASP A 10 -3.03 2.93 -4.65
C ASP A 10 -2.63 1.44 -4.66
N ARG A 11 -2.75 0.78 -3.52
CA ARG A 11 -2.41 -0.63 -3.39
C ARG A 11 -3.64 -1.51 -3.52
N ASP A 12 -4.53 -1.48 -2.52
CA ASP A 12 -5.69 -2.37 -2.45
C ASP A 12 -6.71 -2.03 -3.55
N GLY A 13 -7.05 -3.00 -4.36
CA GLY A 13 -7.97 -2.82 -5.48
C GLY A 13 -7.32 -2.26 -6.76
N VAL A 14 -6.04 -1.90 -6.72
CA VAL A 14 -5.26 -1.42 -7.88
C VAL A 14 -4.12 -2.37 -8.19
N ILE A 15 -3.28 -2.69 -7.22
CA ILE A 15 -2.17 -3.62 -7.39
C ILE A 15 -2.56 -5.02 -6.95
N ASN A 16 -3.18 -5.16 -5.80
CA ASN A 16 -3.63 -6.43 -5.25
C ASN A 16 -5.14 -6.45 -5.08
N GLU A 17 -5.70 -7.65 -5.14
CA GLU A 17 -7.13 -7.84 -4.92
C GLU A 17 -7.51 -7.55 -3.48
N ILE A 18 -8.72 -7.02 -3.29
CA ILE A 18 -9.38 -6.94 -1.98
C ILE A 18 -9.81 -8.36 -1.60
N VAL A 19 -9.61 -8.72 -0.35
CA VAL A 19 -9.83 -10.07 0.15
C VAL A 19 -11.15 -10.14 0.92
N PHE A 20 -11.94 -11.18 0.67
CA PHE A 20 -13.08 -11.50 1.52
C PHE A 20 -12.61 -12.40 2.66
N HIS A 21 -12.68 -11.88 3.89
CA HIS A 21 -12.29 -12.61 5.10
C HIS A 21 -13.51 -13.31 5.67
N GLU A 22 -13.64 -14.61 5.41
CA GLU A 22 -14.83 -15.40 5.76
C GLU A 22 -15.11 -15.45 7.26
N ASP A 23 -14.06 -15.47 8.08
CA ASP A 23 -14.16 -15.56 9.55
C ASP A 23 -14.82 -14.33 10.18
N VAL A 24 -14.68 -13.16 9.56
CA VAL A 24 -15.28 -11.89 10.04
C VAL A 24 -16.25 -11.29 9.03
N GLU A 25 -16.47 -11.95 7.90
CA GLU A 25 -17.42 -11.56 6.85
C GLU A 25 -17.24 -10.13 6.36
N VAL A 26 -15.98 -9.72 6.12
CA VAL A 26 -15.66 -8.38 5.60
C VAL A 26 -14.76 -8.46 4.38
N LEU A 27 -14.90 -7.46 3.50
CA LEU A 27 -13.96 -7.18 2.43
C LEU A 27 -12.90 -6.21 2.96
N ASP A 28 -11.64 -6.59 2.87
CA ASP A 28 -10.55 -5.79 3.42
C ASP A 28 -9.25 -6.13 2.68
N SER A 29 -8.17 -5.47 3.08
CA SER A 29 -6.83 -5.76 2.59
C SER A 29 -6.38 -7.17 2.99
N PRO A 30 -5.35 -7.73 2.32
CA PRO A 30 -4.72 -8.95 2.80
C PRO A 30 -4.15 -8.77 4.21
N PHE A 31 -4.37 -9.73 5.09
CA PHE A 31 -3.84 -9.70 6.45
C PHE A 31 -2.51 -10.44 6.59
N ASN A 32 -2.12 -11.18 5.55
CA ASN A 32 -0.85 -11.89 5.48
C ASN A 32 -0.44 -12.09 4.02
N ILE A 33 0.80 -12.53 3.80
CA ILE A 33 1.34 -12.70 2.45
C ILE A 33 0.62 -13.78 1.65
N GLN A 34 0.07 -14.79 2.30
CA GLN A 34 -0.64 -15.88 1.63
C GLN A 34 -1.95 -15.41 0.99
N GLN A 35 -2.51 -14.31 1.46
CA GLN A 35 -3.76 -13.74 0.94
C GLN A 35 -3.53 -12.77 -0.22
N VAL A 36 -2.28 -12.44 -0.52
CA VAL A 36 -1.97 -11.49 -1.60
C VAL A 36 -2.25 -12.12 -2.95
N ARG A 37 -3.09 -11.47 -3.74
CA ARG A 37 -3.38 -11.82 -5.14
C ARG A 37 -3.18 -10.57 -5.98
N ILE A 38 -2.23 -10.64 -6.90
CA ILE A 38 -1.91 -9.49 -7.75
C ILE A 38 -2.92 -9.42 -8.88
N LEU A 39 -3.43 -8.23 -9.15
CA LEU A 39 -4.38 -8.01 -10.25
C LEU A 39 -3.68 -8.23 -11.57
N GLU A 40 -4.41 -8.86 -12.50
CA GLU A 40 -3.87 -9.16 -13.82
C GLU A 40 -3.48 -7.88 -14.55
N GLY A 41 -2.29 -7.91 -15.17
CA GLY A 41 -1.80 -6.81 -15.99
C GLY A 41 -1.11 -5.68 -15.23
N VAL A 42 -1.19 -5.64 -13.90
CA VAL A 42 -0.63 -4.50 -13.16
C VAL A 42 0.90 -4.47 -13.22
N PHE A 43 1.56 -5.62 -13.10
CA PHE A 43 3.04 -5.64 -13.19
C PHE A 43 3.53 -5.30 -14.58
N ALA A 44 2.80 -5.71 -15.62
CA ALA A 44 3.11 -5.30 -16.98
C ALA A 44 2.98 -3.78 -17.16
N ALA A 45 1.93 -3.19 -16.59
CA ALA A 45 1.75 -1.74 -16.62
C ALA A 45 2.88 -1.02 -15.87
N ILE A 46 3.27 -1.51 -14.69
CA ILE A 46 4.38 -0.94 -13.91
C ILE A 46 5.67 -1.02 -14.72
N THR A 47 5.95 -2.15 -15.35
CA THR A 47 7.13 -2.31 -16.21
C THR A 47 7.13 -1.28 -17.33
N THR A 48 5.99 -1.03 -17.94
CA THR A 48 5.85 0.00 -18.98
C THR A 48 6.18 1.39 -18.43
N PHE A 49 5.67 1.75 -17.25
CA PHE A 49 6.03 3.01 -16.61
C PHE A 49 7.52 3.10 -16.32
N ASN A 50 8.13 2.01 -15.84
CA ASN A 50 9.56 1.97 -15.60
C ASN A 50 10.35 2.27 -16.90
N GLN A 51 9.96 1.63 -18.00
CA GLN A 51 10.62 1.79 -19.31
C GLN A 51 10.47 3.22 -19.85
N LEU A 52 9.37 3.88 -19.51
CA LEU A 52 9.12 5.27 -19.91
C LEU A 52 9.82 6.29 -19.00
N GLY A 53 10.58 5.83 -18.01
CA GLY A 53 11.33 6.70 -17.11
C GLY A 53 10.54 7.21 -15.91
N TYR A 54 9.36 6.68 -15.66
CA TYR A 54 8.58 7.05 -14.47
C TYR A 54 9.05 6.27 -13.25
N LYS A 55 9.16 6.97 -12.12
CA LYS A 55 9.20 6.30 -10.83
C LYS A 55 7.80 5.82 -10.49
N VAL A 56 7.70 4.66 -9.89
CA VAL A 56 6.41 4.10 -9.46
C VAL A 56 6.38 4.12 -7.93
N LEU A 57 5.45 4.90 -7.40
CA LEU A 57 5.30 5.14 -5.97
C LEU A 57 3.93 4.65 -5.54
N VAL A 58 3.89 3.81 -4.50
CA VAL A 58 2.64 3.31 -3.95
C VAL A 58 2.25 4.17 -2.75
N VAL A 59 1.00 4.59 -2.70
CA VAL A 59 0.46 5.44 -1.64
C VAL A 59 -0.79 4.76 -1.10
N THR A 60 -0.72 4.25 0.12
CA THR A 60 -1.78 3.39 0.65
C THR A 60 -2.14 3.71 2.10
N ASN A 61 -3.45 3.67 2.40
CA ASN A 61 -3.95 3.66 3.78
C ASN A 61 -4.02 2.21 4.25
N GLN A 62 -3.38 1.90 5.38
CA GLN A 62 -3.36 0.56 5.95
C GLN A 62 -3.67 0.61 7.45
N PRO A 63 -4.94 0.80 7.84
CA PRO A 63 -5.30 0.99 9.24
C PRO A 63 -5.46 -0.32 10.03
N GLY A 64 -5.04 -1.46 9.48
CA GLY A 64 -5.26 -2.77 10.09
C GLY A 64 -4.73 -2.88 11.52
N ALA A 65 -3.57 -2.31 11.83
CA ALA A 65 -3.02 -2.33 13.19
C ALA A 65 -3.82 -1.42 14.14
N ALA A 66 -4.24 -0.24 13.68
CA ALA A 66 -5.09 0.66 14.45
C ALA A 66 -6.46 0.03 14.73
N LYS A 67 -6.91 -0.88 13.87
CA LYS A 67 -8.18 -1.59 14.01
C LYS A 67 -8.03 -2.97 14.66
N GLY A 68 -6.83 -3.35 15.10
CA GLY A 68 -6.58 -4.64 15.75
C GLY A 68 -6.67 -5.86 14.84
N LYS A 69 -6.60 -5.68 13.54
CA LYS A 69 -6.73 -6.78 12.55
C LYS A 69 -5.40 -7.44 12.23
N MET A 70 -4.30 -6.70 12.37
CA MET A 70 -2.95 -7.19 12.10
C MET A 70 -1.93 -6.27 12.75
N SER A 71 -0.70 -6.74 12.95
CA SER A 71 0.38 -5.92 13.49
C SER A 71 0.94 -4.98 12.43
N LEU A 72 1.60 -3.89 12.87
CA LEU A 72 2.32 -3.00 11.97
C LEU A 72 3.41 -3.76 11.19
N ALA A 73 4.13 -4.66 11.87
CA ALA A 73 5.14 -5.51 11.23
C ALA A 73 4.53 -6.36 10.10
N ARG A 74 3.30 -6.84 10.28
CA ARG A 74 2.60 -7.61 9.26
C ARG A 74 2.21 -6.74 8.06
N ILE A 75 1.81 -5.50 8.30
CA ILE A 75 1.54 -4.53 7.23
C ILE A 75 2.80 -4.33 6.39
N ASP A 76 3.94 -4.11 7.04
CA ASP A 76 5.22 -3.93 6.35
C ASP A 76 5.62 -5.18 5.56
N GLU A 77 5.38 -6.36 6.13
CA GLU A 77 5.66 -7.64 5.46
C GLU A 77 4.84 -7.78 4.17
N VAL A 78 3.54 -7.46 4.22
CA VAL A 78 2.67 -7.51 3.04
C VAL A 78 3.14 -6.51 1.98
N ASN A 79 3.46 -5.28 2.37
CA ASN A 79 3.97 -4.27 1.45
C ASN A 79 5.27 -4.74 0.77
N GLN A 80 6.22 -5.26 1.55
CA GLN A 80 7.49 -5.74 1.02
C GLN A 80 7.31 -6.96 0.12
N HIS A 81 6.38 -7.84 0.46
CA HIS A 81 6.07 -9.00 -0.37
C HIS A 81 5.59 -8.59 -1.76
N ILE A 82 4.72 -7.58 -1.84
CA ILE A 82 4.23 -7.05 -3.11
C ILE A 82 5.39 -6.47 -3.93
N VAL A 83 6.27 -5.70 -3.31
CA VAL A 83 7.47 -5.16 -3.97
C VAL A 83 8.34 -6.29 -4.52
N ASN A 84 8.53 -7.35 -3.74
CA ASN A 84 9.33 -8.51 -4.14
C ASN A 84 8.69 -9.28 -5.30
N LEU A 85 7.37 -9.47 -5.28
CA LEU A 85 6.64 -10.11 -6.38
C LEU A 85 6.77 -9.31 -7.67
N ALA A 86 6.65 -7.99 -7.57
CA ALA A 86 6.85 -7.10 -8.72
C ALA A 86 8.25 -7.26 -9.29
N SER A 87 9.27 -7.23 -8.44
CA SER A 87 10.67 -7.37 -8.84
C SER A 87 10.92 -8.69 -9.57
N LYS A 88 10.35 -9.79 -9.09
CA LYS A 88 10.47 -11.11 -9.74
C LYS A 88 9.85 -11.12 -11.14
N SER A 89 8.89 -10.26 -11.39
CA SER A 89 8.23 -10.11 -12.70
C SER A 89 8.90 -9.04 -13.58
N GLY A 90 10.00 -8.45 -13.13
CA GLY A 90 10.69 -7.40 -13.87
C GLY A 90 10.10 -6.01 -13.67
N ALA A 91 9.15 -5.83 -12.75
CA ALA A 91 8.53 -4.55 -12.46
C ALA A 91 9.19 -3.93 -11.21
N LYS A 92 9.46 -2.64 -11.26
CA LYS A 92 10.09 -1.93 -10.15
C LYS A 92 9.09 -0.97 -9.49
N ILE A 93 8.81 -1.22 -8.22
CA ILE A 93 8.14 -0.27 -7.34
C ILE A 93 9.25 0.44 -6.58
N ASP A 94 9.39 1.75 -6.80
CA ASP A 94 10.51 2.52 -6.25
C ASP A 94 10.35 2.75 -4.75
N GLN A 95 9.12 3.00 -4.27
CA GLN A 95 8.86 3.23 -2.87
C GLN A 95 7.40 2.99 -2.54
N VAL A 96 7.13 2.59 -1.29
CA VAL A 96 5.79 2.46 -0.74
C VAL A 96 5.64 3.44 0.42
N TYR A 97 4.66 4.32 0.32
CA TYR A 97 4.29 5.25 1.38
C TYR A 97 2.98 4.76 1.98
N CYS A 98 3.00 4.50 3.28
CA CYS A 98 1.89 3.86 3.97
C CYS A 98 1.45 4.72 5.16
N CYS A 99 0.14 4.95 5.28
CA CYS A 99 -0.45 5.57 6.46
C CYS A 99 -1.13 4.49 7.30
N PRO A 100 -0.61 4.19 8.50
CA PRO A 100 -1.18 3.14 9.36
C PRO A 100 -2.23 3.67 10.33
N HIS A 101 -2.53 4.95 10.30
CA HIS A 101 -3.40 5.59 11.29
C HIS A 101 -4.88 5.43 10.97
N HIS A 102 -5.71 5.45 12.00
CA HIS A 102 -7.16 5.57 11.88
C HIS A 102 -7.66 6.51 12.97
N PRO A 103 -8.60 7.44 12.66
CA PRO A 103 -9.04 8.45 13.63
C PRO A 103 -9.65 7.87 14.90
N THR A 104 -10.39 6.77 14.80
CA THR A 104 -11.09 6.16 15.92
C THR A 104 -10.62 4.76 16.24
N GLY A 105 -10.05 4.04 15.27
CA GLY A 105 -9.65 2.64 15.44
C GLY A 105 -10.80 1.75 15.83
N THR A 106 -10.48 0.64 16.49
CA THR A 106 -11.44 -0.27 17.12
C THR A 106 -10.84 -0.80 18.42
N PRO A 107 -11.67 -1.32 19.35
CA PRO A 107 -11.15 -2.00 20.54
C PRO A 107 -10.16 -3.10 20.16
N GLY A 108 -9.03 -3.15 20.86
CA GLY A 108 -7.96 -4.11 20.56
C GLY A 108 -6.94 -3.62 19.54
N GLY A 109 -7.16 -2.45 18.93
CA GLY A 109 -6.19 -1.85 18.02
C GLY A 109 -5.00 -1.22 18.73
N ASP A 110 -3.93 -0.96 17.99
CA ASP A 110 -2.74 -0.29 18.51
C ASP A 110 -3.05 1.18 18.79
N SER A 111 -3.08 1.54 20.07
CA SER A 111 -3.47 2.89 20.50
C SER A 111 -2.53 3.98 19.98
N ALA A 112 -1.27 3.66 19.75
CA ALA A 112 -0.31 4.61 19.17
C ALA A 112 -0.67 5.02 17.74
N LEU A 113 -1.45 4.20 17.03
CA LEU A 113 -1.86 4.44 15.65
C LEU A 113 -3.29 4.98 15.53
N ILE A 114 -4.01 5.08 16.65
CA ILE A 114 -5.38 5.63 16.66
C ILE A 114 -5.28 7.14 16.86
N LYS A 115 -5.31 7.88 15.77
CA LYS A 115 -5.22 9.33 15.80
C LYS A 115 -5.58 9.93 14.44
N ALA A 116 -6.00 11.19 14.45
CA ALA A 116 -6.11 11.97 13.22
C ALA A 116 -4.71 12.28 12.69
N CYS A 117 -4.55 12.29 11.39
CA CYS A 117 -3.28 12.59 10.73
C CYS A 117 -3.53 13.21 9.35
N LYS A 118 -2.47 13.74 8.75
CA LYS A 118 -2.50 14.27 7.38
C LYS A 118 -1.99 13.26 6.35
N CYS A 119 -1.45 12.13 6.78
CA CYS A 119 -0.95 11.09 5.87
C CYS A 119 -2.06 10.19 5.33
N ARG A 120 -3.16 10.01 6.08
CA ARG A 120 -4.30 9.20 5.62
C ARG A 120 -5.02 9.91 4.48
N LYS A 121 -5.14 9.25 3.31
CA LYS A 121 -5.91 9.80 2.21
C LYS A 121 -7.37 10.05 2.64
N PRO A 122 -7.99 11.17 2.32
CA PRO A 122 -7.58 12.18 1.33
C PRO A 122 -6.51 13.19 1.80
N GLY A 123 -5.90 13.02 2.97
CA GLY A 123 -4.74 13.79 3.36
C GLY A 123 -3.61 13.62 2.35
N THR A 124 -2.70 14.59 2.26
CA THR A 124 -1.71 14.67 1.18
C THR A 124 -0.27 14.40 1.59
N ASP A 125 0.00 14.11 2.86
CA ASP A 125 1.39 13.94 3.34
C ASP A 125 2.15 12.84 2.59
N LEU A 126 1.48 11.72 2.24
CA LEU A 126 2.14 10.64 1.50
C LEU A 126 2.53 11.08 0.10
N LEU A 127 1.65 11.83 -0.58
CA LEU A 127 1.93 12.34 -1.92
C LEU A 127 3.07 13.37 -1.87
N LEU A 128 3.06 14.25 -0.87
CA LEU A 128 4.10 15.25 -0.69
C LEU A 128 5.45 14.60 -0.39
N ALA A 129 5.47 13.53 0.42
CA ALA A 129 6.69 12.77 0.68
C ALA A 129 7.28 12.20 -0.61
N GLY A 130 6.43 11.67 -1.49
CA GLY A 130 6.86 11.14 -2.80
C GLY A 130 7.37 12.22 -3.73
N ILE A 131 6.78 13.41 -3.70
CA ILE A 131 7.19 14.53 -4.55
C ILE A 131 8.58 15.04 -4.13
N ASP A 132 8.88 15.02 -2.83
CA ASP A 132 10.14 15.53 -2.30
C ASP A 132 11.33 14.59 -2.54
N GLU A 133 11.08 13.41 -3.06
CA GLU A 133 12.15 12.49 -3.46
C GLU A 133 12.57 12.67 -4.94
#